data_b5b367254720d022d157b429ddf08030
#
_entry.id   b5b367254720d022d157b429ddf08030
#
_cell.length_a   1.000
_cell.length_b   1.000
_cell.length_c   1.000
_cell.angle_alpha   90.00
_cell.angle_beta   90.00
_cell.angle_gamma   90.00
#
_symmetry.space_group_name_H-M   'P 1'
#
loop_
_entity.id
_entity.type
_entity.pdbx_description
1 polymer ?
#
loop_
_entity_poly.entity_id
_entity_poly.type
_entity_poly.pdbx_seq_one_letter_code
_entity_poly.pdbx_strand_id
1 'polypeptide(L)'
;MGLLKGIDPLLTADVLHILRSMGHGDKLAVVDCNFPVAATSKQTTSGKHIILTVPLPEAINAICSVLPLDFFEEKQAMYMAPQEGVELPAAGREVHEEMRIAIHKNCGECHVVPIERFSFYEEAKICFAVIQTMERRPYGNVVLIKGCVGPDGNDLRP
;
A
#
# COMPACT_ATOMS: atom_id res chain seq x y z
N MET A 1 -3.83 0.87 -24.65
CA MET A 1 -4.75 0.64 -23.51
C MET A 1 -5.67 1.85 -23.39
N GLY A 2 -6.98 1.63 -23.24
CA GLY A 2 -7.97 2.70 -23.06
C GLY A 2 -8.23 2.98 -21.59
N LEU A 3 -8.58 4.24 -21.26
CA LEU A 3 -8.99 4.64 -19.90
C LEU A 3 -10.40 4.13 -19.59
N LEU A 4 -10.66 3.88 -18.32
CA LEU A 4 -11.98 3.49 -17.79
C LEU A 4 -12.63 4.66 -17.04
N LYS A 5 -13.95 4.77 -17.13
CA LYS A 5 -14.71 5.79 -16.39
C LYS A 5 -14.62 5.54 -14.89
N GLY A 6 -14.32 6.59 -14.12
CA GLY A 6 -14.26 6.53 -12.66
C GLY A 6 -13.03 5.83 -12.09
N ILE A 7 -12.08 5.40 -12.94
CA ILE A 7 -10.83 4.75 -12.54
C ILE A 7 -9.68 5.73 -12.75
N ASP A 8 -8.85 5.90 -11.72
CA ASP A 8 -7.65 6.73 -11.82
C ASP A 8 -6.73 6.21 -12.93
N PRO A 9 -6.23 7.07 -13.84
CA PRO A 9 -5.33 6.66 -14.94
C PRO A 9 -4.04 5.94 -14.49
N LEU A 10 -3.60 6.13 -13.25
CA LEU A 10 -2.45 5.41 -12.68
C LEU A 10 -2.73 3.93 -12.45
N LEU A 11 -4.01 3.54 -12.35
CA LEU A 11 -4.42 2.15 -12.19
C LEU A 11 -4.39 1.44 -13.54
N THR A 12 -3.20 1.05 -13.97
CA THR A 12 -2.99 0.29 -15.20
C THR A 12 -3.71 -1.07 -15.16
N ALA A 13 -3.84 -1.73 -16.31
CA ALA A 13 -4.44 -3.06 -16.38
C ALA A 13 -3.76 -4.07 -15.44
N ASP A 14 -2.43 -4.00 -15.32
CA ASP A 14 -1.67 -4.88 -14.43
C ASP A 14 -1.93 -4.59 -12.94
N VAL A 15 -2.02 -3.29 -12.56
CA VAL A 15 -2.41 -2.90 -11.20
C VAL A 15 -3.82 -3.39 -10.88
N LEU A 16 -4.78 -3.11 -11.75
CA LEU A 16 -6.17 -3.54 -11.57
C LEU A 16 -6.28 -5.07 -11.50
N HIS A 17 -5.51 -5.80 -12.31
CA HIS A 17 -5.47 -7.25 -12.24
C HIS A 17 -5.00 -7.75 -10.86
N ILE A 18 -3.93 -7.18 -10.32
CA ILE A 18 -3.45 -7.53 -8.97
C ILE A 18 -4.52 -7.21 -7.92
N LEU A 19 -5.02 -5.98 -7.89
CA LEU A 19 -6.00 -5.56 -6.88
C LEU A 19 -7.28 -6.40 -6.93
N ARG A 20 -7.74 -6.77 -8.15
CA ARG A 20 -8.93 -7.59 -8.34
C ARG A 20 -8.71 -9.06 -7.99
N SER A 21 -7.48 -9.57 -8.13
CA SER A 21 -7.11 -10.95 -7.79
C SER A 21 -6.95 -11.17 -6.29
N MET A 22 -6.66 -10.12 -5.53
CA MET A 22 -6.56 -10.20 -4.07
C MET A 22 -7.92 -10.51 -3.43
N GLY A 23 -7.92 -11.36 -2.40
CA GLY A 23 -9.08 -11.65 -1.56
C GLY A 23 -9.06 -10.88 -0.23
N HIS A 24 -10.09 -11.11 0.60
CA HIS A 24 -10.16 -10.57 1.96
C HIS A 24 -8.97 -11.06 2.80
N GLY A 25 -8.30 -10.14 3.48
CA GLY A 25 -7.11 -10.42 4.30
C GLY A 25 -5.80 -10.46 3.53
N ASP A 26 -5.82 -10.48 2.17
CA ASP A 26 -4.60 -10.34 1.39
C ASP A 26 -3.97 -8.96 1.59
N LYS A 27 -2.65 -8.90 1.49
CA LYS A 27 -1.87 -7.69 1.74
C LYS A 27 -1.17 -7.22 0.48
N LEU A 28 -1.08 -5.91 0.32
CA LEU A 28 -0.35 -5.25 -0.76
C LEU A 28 0.76 -4.38 -0.19
N ALA A 29 2.01 -4.64 -0.56
CA ALA A 29 3.10 -3.75 -0.24
C ALA A 29 3.23 -2.67 -1.32
N VAL A 30 3.25 -1.38 -0.90
CA VAL A 30 3.51 -0.23 -1.78
C VAL A 30 4.76 0.45 -1.23
N VAL A 31 5.83 0.49 -2.04
CA VAL A 31 7.18 0.71 -1.54
C VAL A 31 7.92 1.80 -2.31
N ASP A 32 8.96 2.37 -1.69
CA ASP A 32 9.82 3.40 -2.25
C ASP A 32 10.75 2.86 -3.37
N CYS A 33 11.45 3.78 -4.04
CA CYS A 33 12.32 3.43 -5.18
C CYS A 33 13.61 2.67 -4.78
N ASN A 34 13.96 2.62 -3.50
CA ASN A 34 15.14 1.93 -2.98
C ASN A 34 14.82 0.54 -2.40
N PHE A 35 13.54 0.19 -2.30
CA PHE A 35 13.12 -1.08 -1.75
C PHE A 35 13.60 -2.26 -2.63
N PRO A 36 14.04 -3.39 -2.04
CA PRO A 36 14.55 -4.54 -2.80
C PRO A 36 13.41 -5.36 -3.47
N VAL A 37 12.65 -4.70 -4.35
CA VAL A 37 11.41 -5.23 -4.93
C VAL A 37 11.60 -6.51 -5.72
N ALA A 38 12.69 -6.62 -6.49
CA ALA A 38 12.93 -7.78 -7.34
C ALA A 38 13.17 -9.08 -6.53
N ALA A 39 13.84 -8.96 -5.38
CA ALA A 39 14.05 -10.10 -4.50
C ALA A 39 12.80 -10.44 -3.68
N THR A 40 12.12 -9.40 -3.15
CA THR A 40 10.92 -9.55 -2.32
C THR A 40 9.75 -10.12 -3.11
N SER A 41 9.51 -9.62 -4.32
CA SER A 41 8.37 -10.06 -5.15
C SER A 41 8.38 -11.55 -5.46
N LYS A 42 9.55 -12.17 -5.58
CA LYS A 42 9.68 -13.63 -5.82
C LYS A 42 9.12 -14.48 -4.68
N GLN A 43 8.97 -13.91 -3.50
CA GLN A 43 8.47 -14.60 -2.31
C GLN A 43 6.98 -14.31 -2.05
N THR A 44 6.40 -13.33 -2.76
CA THR A 44 4.99 -12.98 -2.64
C THR A 44 4.08 -14.01 -3.32
N THR A 45 2.79 -13.99 -2.98
CA THR A 45 1.79 -14.93 -3.53
C THR A 45 1.75 -14.90 -5.05
N SER A 46 1.76 -13.71 -5.65
CA SER A 46 1.69 -13.56 -7.11
C SER A 46 3.04 -13.71 -7.82
N GLY A 47 4.15 -13.59 -7.10
CA GLY A 47 5.49 -13.52 -7.67
C GLY A 47 5.72 -12.26 -8.52
N LYS A 48 4.82 -11.29 -8.47
CA LYS A 48 4.83 -10.11 -9.35
C LYS A 48 5.13 -8.83 -8.60
N HIS A 49 5.77 -7.90 -9.29
CA HIS A 49 5.83 -6.50 -8.90
C HIS A 49 5.47 -5.61 -10.10
N ILE A 50 4.95 -4.44 -9.78
CA ILE A 50 4.61 -3.39 -10.76
C ILE A 50 5.31 -2.11 -10.33
N ILE A 51 5.74 -1.31 -11.29
CA ILE A 51 6.34 0.00 -11.05
C ILE A 51 5.32 1.07 -11.46
N LEU A 52 4.97 1.94 -10.50
CA LEU A 52 4.25 3.18 -10.75
C LEU A 52 5.22 4.35 -10.68
N THR A 53 5.30 5.13 -11.75
CA THR A 53 6.28 6.23 -11.89
C THR A 53 5.82 7.53 -11.22
N VAL A 54 5.25 7.42 -10.03
CA VAL A 54 4.77 8.54 -9.20
C VAL A 54 5.25 8.38 -7.75
N PRO A 55 5.25 9.44 -6.92
CA PRO A 55 5.52 9.34 -5.49
C PRO A 55 4.50 8.47 -4.76
N LEU A 56 4.86 8.03 -3.54
CA LEU A 56 4.02 7.16 -2.73
C LEU A 56 2.61 7.72 -2.47
N PRO A 57 2.41 8.98 -2.06
CA PRO A 57 1.07 9.48 -1.75
C PRO A 57 0.12 9.45 -2.95
N GLU A 58 0.63 9.73 -4.16
CA GLU A 58 -0.18 9.65 -5.39
C GLU A 58 -0.57 8.20 -5.70
N ALA A 59 0.37 7.25 -5.59
CA ALA A 59 0.09 5.83 -5.77
C ALA A 59 -0.95 5.33 -4.77
N ILE A 60 -0.83 5.70 -3.49
CA ILE A 60 -1.77 5.34 -2.43
C ILE A 60 -3.15 5.94 -2.70
N ASN A 61 -3.22 7.20 -3.11
CA ASN A 61 -4.50 7.83 -3.46
C ASN A 61 -5.24 7.07 -4.58
N ALA A 62 -4.52 6.70 -5.63
CA ALA A 62 -5.09 5.91 -6.74
C ALA A 62 -5.52 4.50 -6.29
N ILE A 63 -4.65 3.79 -5.57
CA ILE A 63 -4.93 2.42 -5.10
C ILE A 63 -6.11 2.40 -4.15
N CYS A 64 -6.13 3.26 -3.13
CA CYS A 64 -7.19 3.32 -2.13
C CYS A 64 -8.53 3.84 -2.70
N SER A 65 -8.54 4.44 -3.89
CA SER A 65 -9.79 4.79 -4.55
C SER A 65 -10.63 3.58 -5.00
N VAL A 66 -10.01 2.39 -5.07
CA VAL A 66 -10.66 1.14 -5.51
C VAL A 66 -10.42 -0.05 -4.58
N LEU A 67 -9.39 0.01 -3.72
CA LEU A 67 -9.05 -1.07 -2.80
C LEU A 67 -9.75 -0.84 -1.45
N PRO A 68 -10.72 -1.70 -1.06
CA PRO A 68 -11.30 -1.63 0.27
C PRO A 68 -10.27 -2.06 1.31
N LEU A 69 -10.23 -1.38 2.46
CA LEU A 69 -9.40 -1.78 3.59
C LEU A 69 -10.17 -2.66 4.58
N ASP A 70 -9.43 -3.49 5.34
CA ASP A 70 -10.02 -4.47 6.25
C ASP A 70 -10.32 -3.86 7.62
N PHE A 71 -11.56 -3.45 7.83
CA PHE A 71 -12.04 -2.90 9.11
C PHE A 71 -12.43 -3.97 10.15
N PHE A 72 -12.30 -5.25 9.84
CA PHE A 72 -12.44 -6.34 10.82
C PHE A 72 -11.13 -6.63 11.54
N GLU A 73 -10.01 -6.13 11.03
CA GLU A 73 -8.70 -6.17 11.67
C GLU A 73 -8.48 -4.93 12.56
N GLU A 74 -7.62 -5.07 13.57
CA GLU A 74 -7.25 -3.95 14.47
C GLU A 74 -6.53 -2.83 13.72
N LYS A 75 -5.84 -3.17 12.63
CA LYS A 75 -5.07 -2.25 11.78
C LYS A 75 -5.40 -2.48 10.31
N GLN A 76 -5.56 -1.41 9.56
CA GLN A 76 -5.87 -1.46 8.14
C GLN A 76 -4.62 -1.31 7.27
N ALA A 77 -3.57 -0.70 7.82
CA ALA A 77 -2.29 -0.54 7.14
C ALA A 77 -1.12 -0.51 8.13
N MET A 78 0.06 -0.89 7.64
CA MET A 78 1.31 -0.87 8.40
C MET A 78 2.38 -0.12 7.58
N TYR A 79 3.06 0.85 8.17
CA TYR A 79 4.14 1.56 7.50
C TYR A 79 5.49 1.30 8.16
N MET A 80 6.55 1.39 7.34
CA MET A 80 7.91 1.14 7.81
C MET A 80 8.38 2.27 8.74
N ALA A 81 8.78 1.90 9.94
CA ALA A 81 9.45 2.78 10.90
C ALA A 81 10.93 2.39 11.06
N PRO A 82 11.81 3.32 11.48
CA PRO A 82 13.18 2.99 11.81
C PRO A 82 13.28 2.02 12.98
N GLN A 83 14.46 1.42 13.12
CA GLN A 83 14.80 0.60 14.28
C GLN A 83 14.82 1.45 15.54
N GLU A 84 14.69 0.78 16.67
CA GLU A 84 14.84 1.42 17.99
C GLU A 84 16.19 2.19 18.09
N GLY A 85 16.13 3.42 18.56
CA GLY A 85 17.30 4.31 18.69
C GLY A 85 17.72 5.00 17.40
N VAL A 86 17.06 4.76 16.27
CA VAL A 86 17.30 5.46 15.00
C VAL A 86 16.23 6.51 14.78
N GLU A 87 16.65 7.76 14.62
CA GLU A 87 15.72 8.87 14.36
C GLU A 87 15.17 8.81 12.93
N LEU A 88 13.86 8.99 12.78
CA LEU A 88 13.21 9.13 11.48
C LEU A 88 13.56 10.51 10.88
N PRO A 89 14.18 10.57 9.68
CA PRO A 89 14.46 11.83 9.01
C PRO A 89 13.21 12.69 8.76
N ALA A 90 13.36 14.00 8.67
CA ALA A 90 12.24 14.91 8.40
C ALA A 90 11.45 14.52 7.14
N ALA A 91 12.13 14.20 6.04
CA ALA A 91 11.49 13.74 4.80
C ALA A 91 10.69 12.43 4.99
N GLY A 92 11.14 11.55 5.89
CA GLY A 92 10.38 10.34 6.26
C GLY A 92 9.10 10.68 7.03
N ARG A 93 9.13 11.66 7.92
CA ARG A 93 7.93 12.15 8.61
C ARG A 93 6.92 12.76 7.64
N GLU A 94 7.41 13.56 6.69
CA GLU A 94 6.56 14.17 5.65
C GLU A 94 5.85 13.12 4.80
N VAL A 95 6.56 12.13 4.26
CA VAL A 95 5.93 11.09 3.42
C VAL A 95 4.95 10.23 4.22
N HIS A 96 5.21 9.98 5.50
CA HIS A 96 4.26 9.25 6.36
C HIS A 96 2.95 10.03 6.56
N GLU A 97 3.04 11.35 6.76
CA GLU A 97 1.86 12.20 6.92
C GLU A 97 1.04 12.29 5.63
N GLU A 98 1.69 12.55 4.50
CA GLU A 98 1.03 12.60 3.19
C GLU A 98 0.38 11.26 2.83
N MET A 99 1.03 10.14 3.13
CA MET A 99 0.48 8.81 2.95
C MET A 99 -0.78 8.58 3.79
N ARG A 100 -0.76 8.96 5.08
CA ARG A 100 -1.95 8.85 5.95
C ARG A 100 -3.11 9.69 5.42
N ILE A 101 -2.82 10.92 5.00
CA ILE A 101 -3.83 11.80 4.39
C ILE A 101 -4.46 11.12 3.16
N ALA A 102 -3.64 10.52 2.28
CA ALA A 102 -4.13 9.83 1.10
C ALA A 102 -5.00 8.61 1.44
N ILE A 103 -4.61 7.83 2.44
CA ILE A 103 -5.41 6.68 2.94
C ILE A 103 -6.74 7.18 3.50
N HIS A 104 -6.72 8.12 4.45
CA HIS A 104 -7.92 8.61 5.13
C HIS A 104 -8.90 9.31 4.18
N LYS A 105 -8.39 9.99 3.16
CA LYS A 105 -9.22 10.63 2.13
C LYS A 105 -10.11 9.63 1.39
N ASN A 106 -9.60 8.44 1.13
CA ASN A 106 -10.30 7.41 0.33
C ASN A 106 -11.06 6.41 1.20
N CYS A 107 -10.51 6.03 2.34
CA CYS A 107 -11.03 4.95 3.18
C CYS A 107 -11.69 5.45 4.48
N GLY A 108 -11.64 6.76 4.75
CA GLY A 108 -12.07 7.31 6.03
C GLY A 108 -11.08 7.03 7.16
N GLU A 109 -11.49 7.31 8.38
CA GLU A 109 -10.65 7.10 9.56
C GLU A 109 -10.33 5.60 9.75
N CYS A 110 -9.05 5.27 9.88
CA CYS A 110 -8.54 3.91 10.01
C CYS A 110 -7.20 3.90 10.75
N HIS A 111 -6.80 2.73 11.25
CA HIS A 111 -5.55 2.55 11.98
C HIS A 111 -4.39 2.24 11.02
N VAL A 112 -3.49 3.20 10.90
CA VAL A 112 -2.25 3.09 10.14
C VAL A 112 -1.09 3.07 11.14
N VAL A 113 -0.52 1.90 11.39
CA VAL A 113 0.42 1.67 12.49
C VAL A 113 1.86 1.49 12.01
N PRO A 114 2.86 1.90 12.80
CA PRO A 114 4.26 1.64 12.47
C PRO A 114 4.63 0.18 12.71
N ILE A 115 5.49 -0.36 11.86
CA ILE A 115 6.24 -1.58 12.13
C ILE A 115 7.72 -1.33 11.86
N GLU A 116 8.56 -1.97 12.66
CA GLU A 116 10.01 -1.84 12.55
C GLU A 116 10.51 -2.31 11.17
N ARG A 117 11.60 -1.69 10.66
CA ARG A 117 12.13 -1.87 9.31
C ARG A 117 12.31 -3.33 8.92
N PHE A 118 12.95 -4.15 9.74
CA PHE A 118 13.20 -5.57 9.39
C PHE A 118 11.92 -6.39 9.42
N SER A 119 11.02 -6.10 10.36
CA SER A 119 9.69 -6.70 10.38
C SER A 119 8.90 -6.33 9.12
N PHE A 120 9.07 -5.10 8.60
CA PHE A 120 8.46 -4.70 7.34
C PHE A 120 8.97 -5.55 6.15
N TYR A 121 10.27 -5.83 6.08
CA TYR A 121 10.80 -6.69 5.03
C TYR A 121 10.19 -8.10 5.06
N GLU A 122 10.01 -8.67 6.25
CA GLU A 122 9.39 -9.99 6.39
C GLU A 122 7.89 -9.94 6.02
N GLU A 123 7.19 -8.88 6.43
CA GLU A 123 5.78 -8.67 6.08
C GLU A 123 5.59 -8.51 4.56
N ALA A 124 6.47 -7.78 3.89
CA ALA A 124 6.40 -7.59 2.45
C ALA A 124 6.55 -8.89 1.64
N LYS A 125 7.33 -9.85 2.15
CA LYS A 125 7.52 -11.17 1.50
C LYS A 125 6.25 -12.01 1.48
N ILE A 126 5.38 -11.85 2.46
CA ILE A 126 4.10 -12.58 2.57
C ILE A 126 2.91 -11.81 1.99
N CYS A 127 3.14 -10.65 1.39
CA CYS A 127 2.12 -9.92 0.66
C CYS A 127 1.68 -10.68 -0.59
N PHE A 128 0.52 -10.31 -1.13
CA PHE A 128 0.05 -10.83 -2.42
C PHE A 128 0.95 -10.37 -3.57
N ALA A 129 1.31 -9.09 -3.57
CA ALA A 129 2.20 -8.47 -4.55
C ALA A 129 2.92 -7.25 -3.96
N VAL A 130 3.88 -6.72 -4.73
CA VAL A 130 4.57 -5.47 -4.40
C VAL A 130 4.37 -4.46 -5.54
N ILE A 131 3.99 -3.24 -5.20
CA ILE A 131 3.98 -2.08 -6.11
C ILE A 131 5.11 -1.15 -5.69
N GLN A 132 6.09 -0.96 -6.58
CA GLN A 132 7.16 0.00 -6.38
C GLN A 132 6.75 1.37 -6.92
N THR A 133 7.03 2.41 -6.15
CA THR A 133 6.82 3.82 -6.56
C THR A 133 8.15 4.50 -6.87
N MET A 134 8.09 5.74 -7.37
CA MET A 134 9.26 6.61 -7.50
C MET A 134 9.45 7.50 -6.27
N GLU A 135 8.93 7.11 -5.12
CA GLU A 135 9.17 7.79 -3.86
C GLU A 135 10.67 7.74 -3.50
N ARG A 136 11.28 8.88 -3.29
CA ARG A 136 12.70 9.02 -2.97
C ARG A 136 12.96 9.30 -1.50
N ARG A 137 11.93 9.72 -0.77
CA ARG A 137 12.05 9.98 0.67
C ARG A 137 12.18 8.66 1.44
N PRO A 138 13.05 8.59 2.45
CA PRO A 138 13.28 7.35 3.19
C PRO A 138 12.04 6.91 3.97
N TYR A 139 11.90 5.61 4.14
CA TYR A 139 10.79 4.97 4.86
C TYR A 139 9.41 5.15 4.21
N GLY A 140 9.35 5.55 2.95
CA GLY A 140 8.12 5.67 2.17
C GLY A 140 7.56 4.30 1.74
N ASN A 141 7.27 3.43 2.70
CA ASN A 141 6.85 2.05 2.49
C ASN A 141 5.64 1.74 3.37
N VAL A 142 4.60 1.14 2.79
CA VAL A 142 3.38 0.77 3.49
C VAL A 142 2.82 -0.56 2.98
N VAL A 143 2.22 -1.34 3.88
CA VAL A 143 1.42 -2.52 3.56
C VAL A 143 -0.04 -2.19 3.83
N LEU A 144 -0.90 -2.40 2.85
CA LEU A 144 -2.36 -2.26 2.93
C LEU A 144 -2.98 -3.64 3.09
N ILE A 145 -3.96 -3.78 3.98
CA ILE A 145 -4.70 -5.02 4.22
C ILE A 145 -6.05 -4.90 3.53
N LYS A 146 -6.30 -5.77 2.54
CA LYS A 146 -7.52 -5.74 1.75
C LYS A 146 -8.71 -6.27 2.52
N GLY A 147 -9.75 -5.48 2.58
CA GLY A 147 -11.06 -5.83 3.13
C GLY A 147 -12.07 -6.22 2.06
N CYS A 148 -13.33 -6.02 2.40
CA CYS A 148 -14.48 -6.32 1.55
C CYS A 148 -15.24 -5.05 1.18
N VAL A 149 -15.90 -5.08 0.03
CA VAL A 149 -16.89 -4.07 -0.35
C VAL A 149 -18.24 -4.52 0.16
N GLY A 150 -18.92 -3.62 0.87
CA GLY A 150 -20.28 -3.86 1.37
C GLY A 150 -21.36 -3.76 0.27
N PRO A 151 -22.62 -4.11 0.61
CA PRO A 151 -23.73 -4.02 -0.34
C PRO A 151 -24.00 -2.60 -0.86
N ASP A 152 -23.55 -1.58 -0.12
CA ASP A 152 -23.66 -0.16 -0.47
C ASP A 152 -22.53 0.32 -1.41
N GLY A 153 -21.57 -0.55 -1.72
CA GLY A 153 -20.42 -0.24 -2.57
C GLY A 153 -19.24 0.43 -1.84
N ASN A 154 -19.30 0.59 -0.52
CA ASN A 154 -18.24 1.15 0.30
C ASN A 154 -17.48 0.05 1.07
N ASP A 155 -16.40 0.44 1.75
CA ASP A 155 -15.65 -0.46 2.62
C ASP A 155 -16.58 -1.05 3.68
N LEU A 156 -16.64 -2.39 3.74
CA LEU A 156 -17.45 -3.07 4.72
C LEU A 156 -16.85 -2.87 6.12
N ARG A 157 -17.68 -2.37 7.03
CA ARG A 157 -17.32 -2.14 8.45
C ARG A 157 -18.18 -3.02 9.35
N PRO A 158 -17.65 -3.49 10.51
CA PRO A 158 -18.41 -4.24 11.49
C PRO A 158 -19.51 -3.41 12.16
#